data_745f6a522becabbcd13d5ce67764dfa0
#
_entry.id   745f6a522becabbcd13d5ce67764dfa0
#
_cell.length_a   1.000
_cell.length_b   1.000
_cell.length_c   1.000
_cell.angle_alpha   90.00
_cell.angle_beta   90.00
_cell.angle_gamma   90.00
#
_symmetry.space_group_name_H-M   'P 1'
#
loop_
_entity.id
_entity.type
_entity.pdbx_description
1 polymer ?
#
loop_
_entity_poly.entity_id
_entity_poly.type
_entity_poly.pdbx_seq_one_letter_code
_entity_poly.pdbx_strand_id
1 'polypeptide(L)'
;MLGRMKKIDDIYTFEDGAFHEKMLRISFSALVAGVLAALAWLAYSLIFIRHSPAFEFEWMIPGLGEGGSPARCAAWLLALAAGCLLPLPVHELVHGVLFKLFAPAGSHVTFGANWRAGMIYACAEGVVYTRRQYLVIALAPAIAVTAVLIVLGIALRWPLWTIVVATVHLCGCAGDIAYVDIIRRNPLITHCEDTSFGASFYGEGRDDEGACGERSGGDDLDDRE
;
A
#
# COMPACT_ATOMS: atom_id res chain seq x y z
N MET A 1 3.22 -12.55 26.03
CA MET A 1 4.43 -12.33 25.21
C MET A 1 4.79 -10.85 24.97
N LEU A 2 3.95 -9.89 25.31
CA LEU A 2 4.19 -8.44 25.13
C LEU A 2 5.23 -7.80 26.09
N GLY A 3 5.71 -8.50 27.12
CA GLY A 3 6.54 -7.92 28.16
C GLY A 3 7.99 -7.57 27.83
N ARG A 4 8.46 -7.83 26.61
CA ARG A 4 9.83 -7.54 26.16
C ARG A 4 9.88 -6.69 24.86
N MET A 5 8.76 -6.24 24.33
CA MET A 5 8.79 -5.43 23.12
C MET A 5 8.87 -3.94 23.49
N LYS A 6 9.89 -3.26 22.93
CA LYS A 6 10.04 -1.82 23.05
C LYS A 6 9.49 -1.17 21.78
N LYS A 7 8.66 -0.15 21.95
CA LYS A 7 8.21 0.67 20.84
C LYS A 7 9.39 1.42 20.25
N ILE A 8 9.59 1.31 18.96
CA ILE A 8 10.69 1.93 18.21
C ILE A 8 10.23 3.27 17.65
N ASP A 9 9.06 3.27 16.98
CA ASP A 9 8.58 4.43 16.24
C ASP A 9 7.08 4.36 16.01
N ASP A 10 6.46 5.53 15.80
CA ASP A 10 5.08 5.71 15.36
C ASP A 10 5.08 6.54 14.10
N ILE A 11 4.34 6.09 13.12
CA ILE A 11 4.09 6.87 11.90
C ILE A 11 2.64 7.34 11.91
N TYR A 12 2.48 8.65 12.00
CA TYR A 12 1.21 9.32 11.81
C TYR A 12 1.05 9.65 10.33
N THR A 13 0.32 8.80 9.60
CA THR A 13 0.21 8.86 8.13
C THR A 13 -0.09 10.25 7.58
N PHE A 14 -0.85 11.07 8.34
CA PHE A 14 -1.30 12.38 7.89
C PHE A 14 -0.47 13.55 8.44
N GLU A 15 0.33 13.32 9.47
CA GLU A 15 1.08 14.39 10.17
C GLU A 15 2.58 14.29 9.87
N ASP A 16 3.07 13.11 9.51
CA ASP A 16 4.48 12.89 9.18
C ASP A 16 4.79 13.37 7.75
N GLY A 17 5.41 14.54 7.65
CA GLY A 17 5.79 15.14 6.36
C GLY A 17 6.78 14.30 5.56
N ALA A 18 7.69 13.58 6.22
CA ALA A 18 8.67 12.72 5.54
C ALA A 18 7.99 11.48 4.96
N PHE A 19 7.04 10.91 5.69
CA PHE A 19 6.23 9.81 5.20
C PHE A 19 5.37 10.23 4.00
N HIS A 20 4.73 11.40 4.10
CA HIS A 20 3.92 11.96 3.03
C HIS A 20 4.74 12.21 1.75
N GLU A 21 5.93 12.80 1.89
CA GLU A 21 6.84 12.98 0.74
C GLU A 21 7.23 11.65 0.09
N LYS A 22 7.49 10.62 0.91
CA LYS A 22 7.77 9.27 0.40
C LYS A 22 6.58 8.70 -0.38
N MET A 23 5.37 8.81 0.15
CA MET A 23 4.15 8.40 -0.55
C MET A 23 4.00 9.10 -1.90
N LEU A 24 4.18 10.42 -1.93
CA LEU A 24 4.12 11.20 -3.18
C LEU A 24 5.16 10.74 -4.20
N ARG A 25 6.39 10.47 -3.78
CA ARG A 25 7.44 9.94 -4.68
C ARG A 25 7.06 8.57 -5.26
N ILE A 26 6.50 7.68 -4.45
CA ILE A 26 6.05 6.36 -4.89
C ILE A 26 4.89 6.49 -5.87
N SER A 27 3.86 7.28 -5.54
CA SER A 27 2.73 7.55 -6.43
C SER A 27 3.17 8.16 -7.76
N PHE A 28 4.08 9.15 -7.70
CA PHE A 28 4.62 9.77 -8.91
C PHE A 28 5.41 8.78 -9.76
N SER A 29 6.21 7.89 -9.15
CA SER A 29 6.94 6.85 -9.86
C SER A 29 5.99 5.85 -10.54
N ALA A 30 4.91 5.46 -9.87
CA ALA A 30 3.87 4.61 -10.45
C ALA A 30 3.15 5.31 -11.61
N LEU A 31 2.85 6.60 -11.47
CA LEU A 31 2.25 7.40 -12.54
C LEU A 31 3.18 7.48 -13.78
N VAL A 32 4.46 7.79 -13.56
CA VAL A 32 5.45 7.83 -14.66
C VAL A 32 5.55 6.47 -15.35
N ALA A 33 5.62 5.38 -14.59
CA ALA A 33 5.64 4.02 -15.16
C ALA A 33 4.38 3.73 -15.98
N GLY A 34 3.20 4.14 -15.50
CA GLY A 34 1.94 4.01 -16.24
C GLY A 34 1.92 4.82 -17.53
N VAL A 35 2.39 6.06 -17.51
CA VAL A 35 2.51 6.91 -18.70
C VAL A 35 3.47 6.28 -19.71
N LEU A 36 4.63 5.79 -19.26
CA LEU A 36 5.59 5.09 -20.14
C LEU A 36 4.99 3.81 -20.74
N ALA A 37 4.22 3.06 -19.95
CA ALA A 37 3.50 1.88 -20.46
C ALA A 37 2.46 2.25 -21.52
N ALA A 38 1.71 3.35 -21.31
CA ALA A 38 0.74 3.85 -22.27
C ALA A 38 1.41 4.33 -23.58
N LEU A 39 2.53 5.05 -23.48
CA LEU A 39 3.32 5.48 -24.63
C LEU A 39 3.93 4.29 -25.38
N ALA A 40 4.46 3.30 -24.66
CA ALA A 40 4.99 2.08 -25.25
C ALA A 40 3.90 1.29 -25.99
N TRP A 41 2.71 1.17 -25.39
CA TRP A 41 1.56 0.57 -26.03
C TRP A 41 1.12 1.33 -27.29
N LEU A 42 1.06 2.66 -27.20
CA LEU A 42 0.74 3.51 -28.35
C LEU A 42 1.75 3.32 -29.48
N ALA A 43 3.06 3.37 -29.18
CA ALA A 43 4.12 3.16 -30.15
C ALA A 43 4.04 1.76 -30.82
N TYR A 44 3.84 0.73 -30.00
CA TYR A 44 3.61 -0.64 -30.50
C TYR A 44 2.41 -0.69 -31.43
N SER A 45 1.30 -0.09 -31.04
CA SER A 45 0.07 -0.07 -31.84
C SER A 45 0.28 0.65 -33.18
N LEU A 46 0.98 1.78 -33.19
CA LEU A 46 1.28 2.54 -34.41
C LEU A 46 2.23 1.78 -35.38
N ILE A 47 3.19 1.05 -34.84
CA ILE A 47 4.20 0.35 -35.66
C ILE A 47 3.64 -0.97 -36.19
N PHE A 48 3.03 -1.78 -35.33
CA PHE A 48 2.69 -3.17 -35.64
C PHE A 48 1.21 -3.37 -35.98
N ILE A 49 0.29 -2.61 -35.39
CA ILE A 49 -1.15 -2.81 -35.55
C ILE A 49 -1.71 -1.95 -36.68
N ARG A 50 -1.14 -0.76 -36.96
CA ARG A 50 -1.58 0.16 -38.01
C ARG A 50 -1.64 -0.45 -39.39
N HIS A 51 -0.85 -1.48 -39.65
CA HIS A 51 -0.82 -2.21 -40.96
C HIS A 51 -1.79 -3.40 -40.97
N SER A 52 -2.52 -3.63 -39.87
CA SER A 52 -3.57 -4.65 -39.81
C SER A 52 -4.93 -4.02 -40.12
N PRO A 53 -5.78 -4.65 -40.93
CA PRO A 53 -7.16 -4.17 -41.14
C PRO A 53 -8.01 -4.12 -39.88
N ALA A 54 -7.50 -4.62 -38.74
CA ALA A 54 -8.12 -4.56 -37.43
C ALA A 54 -7.65 -3.36 -36.58
N PHE A 55 -6.84 -2.43 -37.13
CA PHE A 55 -6.49 -1.19 -36.41
C PHE A 55 -7.65 -0.19 -36.50
N GLU A 56 -8.64 -0.41 -35.69
CA GLU A 56 -9.66 0.56 -35.43
C GLU A 56 -9.34 1.21 -34.07
N PHE A 57 -9.57 2.52 -33.97
CA PHE A 57 -9.48 3.29 -32.72
C PHE A 57 -10.38 2.68 -31.63
N GLU A 58 -11.32 1.85 -32.03
CA GLU A 58 -12.21 1.06 -31.20
C GLU A 58 -11.50 0.13 -30.21
N TRP A 59 -10.25 -0.25 -30.48
CA TRP A 59 -9.41 -1.02 -29.53
C TRP A 59 -8.88 -0.18 -28.37
N MET A 60 -8.77 1.14 -28.56
CA MET A 60 -8.33 2.04 -27.50
C MET A 60 -9.52 2.52 -26.67
N ILE A 61 -10.54 3.01 -27.32
CA ILE A 61 -11.79 3.50 -26.70
C ILE A 61 -12.96 2.97 -27.53
N PRO A 62 -13.61 1.89 -27.08
CA PRO A 62 -14.75 1.31 -27.80
C PRO A 62 -15.85 2.34 -28.07
N GLY A 63 -16.27 2.43 -29.33
CA GLY A 63 -17.33 3.35 -29.75
C GLY A 63 -16.84 4.74 -30.17
N LEU A 64 -15.54 5.01 -30.23
CA LEU A 64 -14.96 6.30 -30.64
C LEU A 64 -14.38 6.25 -32.07
N GLY A 65 -14.84 5.45 -32.96
CA GLY A 65 -14.39 5.39 -34.36
C GLY A 65 -15.46 5.83 -35.36
N GLU A 66 -15.13 5.86 -36.66
CA GLU A 66 -16.11 6.03 -37.72
C GLU A 66 -17.18 4.91 -37.63
N GLY A 67 -18.45 5.25 -37.46
CA GLY A 67 -19.52 4.29 -37.18
C GLY A 67 -19.63 3.86 -35.72
N GLY A 68 -18.87 4.50 -34.81
CA GLY A 68 -18.89 4.20 -33.39
C GLY A 68 -20.24 4.52 -32.73
N SER A 69 -20.55 3.79 -31.67
CA SER A 69 -21.78 3.96 -30.90
C SER A 69 -21.54 4.81 -29.65
N PRO A 70 -22.21 5.95 -29.48
CA PRO A 70 -22.13 6.75 -28.25
C PRO A 70 -22.42 5.93 -26.99
N ALA A 71 -23.31 4.94 -27.06
CA ALA A 71 -23.62 4.06 -25.94
C ALA A 71 -22.43 3.17 -25.55
N ARG A 72 -21.65 2.68 -26.52
CA ARG A 72 -20.43 1.88 -26.25
C ARG A 72 -19.33 2.75 -25.60
N CYS A 73 -19.16 3.98 -26.10
CA CYS A 73 -18.25 4.95 -25.50
C CYS A 73 -18.65 5.29 -24.06
N ALA A 74 -19.93 5.55 -23.82
CA ALA A 74 -20.44 5.80 -22.46
C ALA A 74 -20.25 4.60 -21.54
N ALA A 75 -20.52 3.38 -22.01
CA ALA A 75 -20.29 2.15 -21.25
C ALA A 75 -18.82 1.97 -20.90
N TRP A 76 -17.91 2.26 -21.82
CA TRP A 76 -16.45 2.21 -21.57
C TRP A 76 -16.01 3.24 -20.52
N LEU A 77 -16.52 4.48 -20.60
CA LEU A 77 -16.25 5.52 -19.61
C LEU A 77 -16.78 5.15 -18.23
N LEU A 78 -17.97 4.56 -18.16
CA LEU A 78 -18.51 4.04 -16.90
C LEU A 78 -17.68 2.89 -16.35
N ALA A 79 -17.23 1.97 -17.22
CA ALA A 79 -16.33 0.89 -16.82
C ALA A 79 -14.97 1.42 -16.36
N LEU A 80 -14.45 2.51 -16.95
CA LEU A 80 -13.24 3.17 -16.50
C LEU A 80 -13.43 3.77 -15.10
N ALA A 81 -14.50 4.52 -14.90
CA ALA A 81 -14.83 5.10 -13.60
C ALA A 81 -15.01 4.00 -12.53
N ALA A 82 -15.74 2.94 -12.85
CA ALA A 82 -15.88 1.78 -11.96
C ALA A 82 -14.55 1.10 -11.68
N GLY A 83 -13.70 0.92 -12.69
CA GLY A 83 -12.37 0.34 -12.56
C GLY A 83 -11.43 1.17 -11.67
N CYS A 84 -11.60 2.48 -11.60
CA CYS A 84 -10.84 3.34 -10.69
C CYS A 84 -11.39 3.36 -9.26
N LEU A 85 -12.71 3.23 -9.08
CA LEU A 85 -13.37 3.39 -7.78
C LEU A 85 -13.59 2.07 -7.03
N LEU A 86 -14.03 1.01 -7.71
CA LEU A 86 -14.32 -0.28 -7.07
C LEU A 86 -13.09 -0.98 -6.48
N PRO A 87 -11.89 -0.84 -7.02
CA PRO A 87 -10.70 -1.39 -6.38
C PRO A 87 -10.42 -0.84 -4.98
N LEU A 88 -10.84 0.38 -4.65
CA LEU A 88 -10.61 0.97 -3.33
C LEU A 88 -11.22 0.14 -2.18
N PRO A 89 -12.54 -0.13 -2.14
CA PRO A 89 -13.10 -0.96 -1.09
C PRO A 89 -12.62 -2.42 -1.16
N VAL A 90 -12.30 -2.94 -2.35
CA VAL A 90 -11.74 -4.29 -2.50
C VAL A 90 -10.33 -4.37 -1.90
N HIS A 91 -9.51 -3.34 -2.08
CA HIS A 91 -8.19 -3.19 -1.47
C HIS A 91 -8.28 -3.29 0.06
N GLU A 92 -9.14 -2.49 0.67
CA GLU A 92 -9.35 -2.51 2.12
C GLU A 92 -9.93 -3.84 2.62
N LEU A 93 -10.78 -4.47 1.82
CA LEU A 93 -11.29 -5.79 2.15
C LEU A 93 -10.18 -6.85 2.20
N VAL A 94 -9.21 -6.78 1.27
CA VAL A 94 -8.05 -7.69 1.28
C VAL A 94 -7.20 -7.47 2.55
N HIS A 95 -6.94 -6.20 2.95
CA HIS A 95 -6.31 -5.92 4.24
C HIS A 95 -7.11 -6.51 5.40
N GLY A 96 -8.40 -6.23 5.47
CA GLY A 96 -9.26 -6.71 6.55
C GLY A 96 -9.31 -8.24 6.68
N VAL A 97 -9.35 -8.95 5.55
CA VAL A 97 -9.29 -10.42 5.53
C VAL A 97 -7.96 -10.92 6.07
N LEU A 98 -6.85 -10.33 5.67
CA LEU A 98 -5.52 -10.74 6.11
C LEU A 98 -5.26 -10.35 7.57
N PHE A 99 -5.69 -9.17 8.02
CA PHE A 99 -5.68 -8.80 9.42
C PHE A 99 -6.42 -9.85 10.25
N LYS A 100 -7.62 -10.24 9.83
CA LYS A 100 -8.41 -11.25 10.54
C LYS A 100 -7.77 -12.64 10.51
N LEU A 101 -7.14 -13.01 9.40
CA LEU A 101 -6.50 -14.32 9.23
C LEU A 101 -5.28 -14.49 10.15
N PHE A 102 -4.49 -13.42 10.33
CA PHE A 102 -3.28 -13.45 11.14
C PHE A 102 -3.52 -13.05 12.60
N ALA A 103 -4.68 -12.47 12.91
CA ALA A 103 -5.02 -12.06 14.27
C ALA A 103 -5.40 -13.22 15.17
N PRO A 104 -5.16 -13.11 16.49
CA PRO A 104 -5.70 -14.06 17.47
C PRO A 104 -7.22 -14.16 17.41
N ALA A 105 -7.75 -15.32 17.83
CA ALA A 105 -9.21 -15.51 17.92
C ALA A 105 -9.85 -14.44 18.83
N GLY A 106 -10.96 -13.87 18.37
CA GLY A 106 -11.66 -12.82 19.11
C GLY A 106 -11.25 -11.37 18.73
N SER A 107 -10.18 -11.17 17.97
CA SER A 107 -9.80 -9.85 17.48
C SER A 107 -10.86 -9.24 16.56
N HIS A 108 -11.01 -7.93 16.63
CA HIS A 108 -11.92 -7.17 15.77
C HIS A 108 -11.15 -6.43 14.70
N VAL A 109 -11.66 -6.46 13.47
CA VAL A 109 -11.19 -5.61 12.37
C VAL A 109 -12.26 -4.57 12.13
N THR A 110 -11.86 -3.31 12.09
CA THR A 110 -12.73 -2.17 11.83
C THR A 110 -12.45 -1.60 10.45
N PHE A 111 -13.50 -1.16 9.76
CA PHE A 111 -13.40 -0.44 8.52
C PHE A 111 -13.88 0.98 8.74
N GLY A 112 -13.15 1.95 8.25
CA GLY A 112 -13.45 3.35 8.42
C GLY A 112 -13.18 4.19 7.17
N ALA A 113 -13.59 5.45 7.23
CA ALA A 113 -13.28 6.43 6.20
C ALA A 113 -12.85 7.75 6.85
N ASN A 114 -11.74 8.29 6.36
CA ASN A 114 -11.30 9.64 6.67
C ASN A 114 -11.61 10.55 5.48
N TRP A 115 -12.79 11.17 5.51
CA TRP A 115 -13.26 12.02 4.39
C TRP A 115 -12.40 13.27 4.17
N ARG A 116 -11.68 13.75 5.20
CA ARG A 116 -10.76 14.89 5.05
C ARG A 116 -9.52 14.51 4.26
N ALA A 117 -9.06 13.27 4.41
CA ALA A 117 -7.93 12.73 3.68
C ALA A 117 -8.34 12.00 2.38
N GLY A 118 -9.65 11.82 2.13
CA GLY A 118 -10.16 11.07 0.98
C GLY A 118 -9.79 9.59 1.02
N MET A 119 -9.67 8.99 2.22
CA MET A 119 -9.21 7.61 2.42
C MET A 119 -10.28 6.77 3.10
N ILE A 120 -10.34 5.52 2.67
CA ILE A 120 -10.94 4.42 3.43
C ILE A 120 -9.81 3.56 4.00
N TYR A 121 -10.06 2.88 5.10
CA TYR A 121 -9.06 2.05 5.75
C TYR A 121 -9.69 0.83 6.43
N ALA A 122 -8.93 -0.25 6.52
CA ALA A 122 -9.16 -1.37 7.40
C ALA A 122 -8.10 -1.33 8.51
N CYS A 123 -8.49 -1.55 9.76
CA CYS A 123 -7.59 -1.50 10.90
C CYS A 123 -7.92 -2.61 11.90
N ALA A 124 -6.89 -3.15 12.55
CA ALA A 124 -6.99 -4.13 13.62
C ALA A 124 -6.27 -3.60 14.87
N GLU A 125 -6.82 -2.55 15.48
CA GLU A 125 -6.24 -1.92 16.66
C GLU A 125 -6.03 -2.93 17.81
N GLY A 126 -4.88 -2.79 18.51
CA GLY A 126 -4.51 -3.67 19.61
C GLY A 126 -3.98 -5.03 19.17
N VAL A 127 -3.82 -5.28 17.86
CA VAL A 127 -3.25 -6.51 17.33
C VAL A 127 -1.84 -6.26 16.79
N VAL A 128 -0.86 -6.91 17.39
CA VAL A 128 0.53 -6.82 16.97
C VAL A 128 0.87 -8.00 16.07
N TYR A 129 1.26 -7.70 14.86
CA TYR A 129 1.66 -8.67 13.84
C TYR A 129 3.17 -8.80 13.79
N THR A 130 3.68 -9.98 13.47
CA THR A 130 5.09 -10.14 13.16
C THR A 130 5.45 -9.37 11.89
N ARG A 131 6.72 -8.97 11.76
CA ARG A 131 7.26 -8.30 10.56
C ARG A 131 6.82 -8.98 9.25
N ARG A 132 6.89 -10.32 9.20
CA ARG A 132 6.54 -11.07 7.98
C ARG A 132 5.05 -11.00 7.67
N GLN A 133 4.20 -11.15 8.70
CA GLN A 133 2.75 -11.03 8.54
C GLN A 133 2.36 -9.65 8.04
N TYR A 134 2.93 -8.59 8.65
CA TYR A 134 2.60 -7.22 8.26
C TYR A 134 3.07 -6.90 6.83
N LEU A 135 4.26 -7.38 6.41
CA LEU A 135 4.71 -7.23 5.02
C LEU A 135 3.77 -7.93 4.02
N VAL A 136 3.24 -9.10 4.36
CA VAL A 136 2.24 -9.78 3.53
C VAL A 136 0.94 -8.99 3.49
N ILE A 137 0.45 -8.51 4.64
CA ILE A 137 -0.76 -7.70 4.72
C ILE A 137 -0.63 -6.46 3.84
N ALA A 138 0.47 -5.72 3.97
CA ALA A 138 0.69 -4.48 3.24
C ALA A 138 0.85 -4.68 1.73
N LEU A 139 1.48 -5.76 1.27
CA LEU A 139 1.72 -5.99 -0.16
C LEU A 139 0.57 -6.72 -0.88
N ALA A 140 -0.21 -7.50 -0.17
CA ALA A 140 -1.21 -8.38 -0.79
C ALA A 140 -2.24 -7.63 -1.65
N PRO A 141 -2.84 -6.50 -1.22
CA PRO A 141 -3.79 -5.77 -2.06
C PRO A 141 -3.12 -5.23 -3.33
N ALA A 142 -1.93 -4.64 -3.20
CA ALA A 142 -1.19 -4.11 -4.34
C ALA A 142 -0.97 -5.19 -5.41
N ILE A 143 -0.64 -6.41 -5.01
CA ILE A 143 -0.39 -7.52 -5.93
C ILE A 143 -1.71 -8.13 -6.42
N ALA A 144 -2.60 -8.52 -5.51
CA ALA A 144 -3.80 -9.29 -5.85
C ALA A 144 -4.80 -8.47 -6.66
N VAL A 145 -5.11 -7.25 -6.21
CA VAL A 145 -6.08 -6.39 -6.90
C VAL A 145 -5.53 -5.92 -8.25
N THR A 146 -4.24 -5.52 -8.32
CA THR A 146 -3.63 -5.16 -9.61
C THR A 146 -3.63 -6.34 -10.59
N ALA A 147 -3.31 -7.55 -10.12
CA ALA A 147 -3.35 -8.74 -10.98
C ALA A 147 -4.76 -9.01 -11.53
N VAL A 148 -5.79 -8.89 -10.69
CA VAL A 148 -7.19 -9.03 -11.12
C VAL A 148 -7.56 -7.99 -12.16
N LEU A 149 -7.18 -6.71 -11.96
CA LEU A 149 -7.44 -5.63 -12.92
C LEU A 149 -6.77 -5.89 -14.27
N ILE A 150 -5.52 -6.38 -14.26
CA ILE A 150 -4.79 -6.73 -15.48
C ILE A 150 -5.47 -7.89 -16.20
N VAL A 151 -5.81 -8.96 -15.48
CA VAL A 151 -6.49 -10.14 -16.07
C VAL A 151 -7.84 -9.74 -16.66
N LEU A 152 -8.61 -8.92 -15.94
CA LEU A 152 -9.90 -8.41 -16.42
C LEU A 152 -9.74 -7.57 -17.68
N GLY A 153 -8.79 -6.65 -17.70
CA GLY A 153 -8.52 -5.80 -18.85
C GLY A 153 -8.05 -6.57 -20.10
N ILE A 154 -7.23 -7.61 -19.89
CA ILE A 154 -6.83 -8.55 -20.97
C ILE A 154 -8.05 -9.32 -21.50
N ALA A 155 -8.89 -9.84 -20.59
CA ALA A 155 -10.10 -10.58 -20.96
C ALA A 155 -11.10 -9.71 -21.76
N LEU A 156 -11.23 -8.44 -21.38
CA LEU A 156 -12.06 -7.45 -22.08
C LEU A 156 -11.41 -6.92 -23.37
N ARG A 157 -10.13 -7.19 -23.59
CA ARG A 157 -9.33 -6.62 -24.67
C ARG A 157 -9.30 -5.08 -24.65
N TRP A 158 -9.21 -4.48 -23.47
CA TRP A 158 -9.18 -3.04 -23.22
C TRP A 158 -7.82 -2.58 -22.69
N PRO A 159 -6.77 -2.52 -23.51
CA PRO A 159 -5.41 -2.26 -23.06
C PRO A 159 -5.25 -0.89 -22.38
N LEU A 160 -5.86 0.16 -22.93
CA LEU A 160 -5.80 1.48 -22.33
C LEU A 160 -6.51 1.52 -20.97
N TRP A 161 -7.68 0.89 -20.87
CA TRP A 161 -8.39 0.72 -19.61
C TRP A 161 -7.49 0.02 -18.57
N THR A 162 -6.87 -1.08 -18.97
CA THR A 162 -5.96 -1.86 -18.10
C THR A 162 -4.82 -1.00 -17.56
N ILE A 163 -4.15 -0.26 -18.44
CA ILE A 163 -3.01 0.59 -18.06
C ILE A 163 -3.49 1.67 -17.08
N VAL A 164 -4.59 2.35 -17.38
CA VAL A 164 -5.09 3.44 -16.54
C VAL A 164 -5.52 2.95 -15.17
N VAL A 165 -6.36 1.91 -15.09
CA VAL A 165 -6.88 1.45 -13.79
C VAL A 165 -5.81 0.81 -12.93
N ALA A 166 -4.88 0.04 -13.53
CA ALA A 166 -3.75 -0.52 -12.79
C ALA A 166 -2.82 0.57 -12.26
N THR A 167 -2.56 1.61 -13.06
CA THR A 167 -1.74 2.76 -12.63
C THR A 167 -2.40 3.51 -11.49
N VAL A 168 -3.69 3.84 -11.61
CA VAL A 168 -4.45 4.54 -10.55
C VAL A 168 -4.45 3.72 -9.26
N HIS A 169 -4.71 2.42 -9.34
CA HIS A 169 -4.67 1.54 -8.18
C HIS A 169 -3.27 1.51 -7.54
N LEU A 170 -2.19 1.35 -8.31
CA LEU A 170 -0.82 1.35 -7.80
C LEU A 170 -0.42 2.68 -7.17
N CYS A 171 -0.89 3.82 -7.72
CA CYS A 171 -0.70 5.11 -7.08
C CYS A 171 -1.38 5.16 -5.71
N GLY A 172 -2.57 4.55 -5.56
CA GLY A 172 -3.28 4.43 -4.29
C GLY A 172 -2.57 3.55 -3.27
N CYS A 173 -1.79 2.54 -3.71
CA CYS A 173 -1.01 1.65 -2.84
C CYS A 173 0.27 2.29 -2.27
N ALA A 174 0.51 3.58 -2.49
CA ALA A 174 1.77 4.23 -2.11
C ALA A 174 2.02 4.21 -0.60
N GLY A 175 0.98 4.27 0.23
CA GLY A 175 1.07 4.17 1.69
C GLY A 175 1.61 2.82 2.13
N ASP A 176 1.03 1.74 1.62
CA ASP A 176 1.45 0.37 1.94
C ASP A 176 2.89 0.11 1.51
N ILE A 177 3.24 0.55 0.28
CA ILE A 177 4.60 0.42 -0.25
C ILE A 177 5.59 1.24 0.60
N ALA A 178 5.18 2.42 1.10
CA ALA A 178 6.01 3.23 1.98
C ALA A 178 6.27 2.55 3.33
N TYR A 179 5.26 1.91 3.93
CA TYR A 179 5.43 1.09 5.14
C TYR A 179 6.36 -0.10 4.89
N VAL A 180 6.17 -0.81 3.79
CA VAL A 180 7.05 -1.92 3.40
C VAL A 180 8.50 -1.47 3.27
N ASP A 181 8.77 -0.31 2.65
CA ASP A 181 10.12 0.23 2.50
C ASP A 181 10.75 0.56 3.86
N ILE A 182 9.99 1.19 4.78
CA ILE A 182 10.45 1.50 6.14
C ILE A 182 10.79 0.24 6.91
N ILE A 183 9.89 -0.74 6.93
CA ILE A 183 10.09 -2.00 7.62
C ILE A 183 11.30 -2.74 7.05
N ARG A 184 11.48 -2.75 5.72
CA ARG A 184 12.62 -3.44 5.08
C ARG A 184 13.95 -2.79 5.39
N ARG A 185 14.01 -1.46 5.46
CA ARG A 185 15.24 -0.69 5.75
C ARG A 185 15.64 -0.74 7.21
N ASN A 186 14.71 -0.93 8.13
CA ASN A 186 14.99 -1.01 9.54
C ASN A 186 14.90 -2.47 10.06
N PRO A 187 16.03 -3.16 10.22
CA PRO A 187 16.05 -4.55 10.70
C PRO A 187 15.63 -4.69 12.16
N LEU A 188 15.64 -3.61 12.95
CA LEU A 188 15.23 -3.62 14.35
C LEU A 188 13.73 -3.77 14.52
N ILE A 189 12.93 -3.45 13.49
CA ILE A 189 11.49 -3.65 13.50
C ILE A 189 11.20 -5.14 13.37
N THR A 190 10.69 -5.74 14.43
CA THR A 190 10.32 -7.16 14.48
C THR A 190 8.80 -7.37 14.45
N HIS A 191 8.05 -6.37 14.93
CA HIS A 191 6.61 -6.40 15.01
C HIS A 191 6.01 -5.05 14.60
N CYS A 192 4.78 -5.09 14.11
CA CYS A 192 4.04 -3.92 13.64
C CYS A 192 2.59 -4.01 14.11
N GLU A 193 2.00 -2.88 14.43
CA GLU A 193 0.59 -2.73 14.76
C GLU A 193 -0.02 -1.70 13.81
N ASP A 194 -1.17 -2.01 13.25
CA ASP A 194 -1.93 -1.08 12.45
C ASP A 194 -2.87 -0.28 13.36
N THR A 195 -2.91 1.02 13.18
CA THR A 195 -3.68 1.93 14.03
C THR A 195 -4.55 2.85 13.17
N SER A 196 -5.57 3.45 13.77
CA SER A 196 -6.45 4.41 13.09
C SER A 196 -5.75 5.68 12.62
N PHE A 197 -4.53 5.96 13.11
CA PHE A 197 -3.71 7.10 12.70
C PHE A 197 -2.54 6.74 11.78
N GLY A 198 -2.23 5.43 11.64
CA GLY A 198 -1.09 4.96 10.87
C GLY A 198 -0.55 3.63 11.36
N ALA A 199 0.75 3.52 11.65
CA ALA A 199 1.36 2.29 12.12
C ALA A 199 2.33 2.52 13.27
N SER A 200 2.34 1.59 14.22
CA SER A 200 3.32 1.52 15.32
C SER A 200 4.29 0.37 15.09
N PHE A 201 5.58 0.63 15.31
CA PHE A 201 6.65 -0.34 15.11
C PHE A 201 7.32 -0.71 16.42
N TYR A 202 7.58 -2.00 16.60
CA TYR A 202 8.16 -2.57 17.81
C TYR A 202 9.39 -3.41 17.47
N GLY A 203 10.37 -3.40 18.40
CA GLY A 203 11.56 -4.23 18.35
C GLY A 203 11.77 -5.00 19.65
N GLU A 204 12.78 -5.86 19.65
CA GLU A 204 13.21 -6.54 20.87
C GLU A 204 13.88 -5.53 21.81
N GLY A 205 13.40 -5.42 23.05
CA GLY A 205 14.07 -4.65 24.10
C GLY A 205 15.40 -5.31 24.44
N ARG A 206 16.53 -4.59 24.27
CA ARG A 206 17.78 -5.01 24.88
C ARG A 206 17.67 -4.80 26.39
N ASP A 207 18.01 -5.83 27.14
CA ASP A 207 18.16 -5.77 28.62
C ASP A 207 19.46 -5.02 28.96
N ASP A 208 19.60 -3.75 28.56
CA ASP A 208 20.77 -2.91 28.89
C ASP A 208 20.63 -2.23 30.26
N GLU A 209 19.66 -2.63 31.09
CA GLU A 209 19.49 -2.13 32.49
C GLU A 209 20.24 -2.99 33.54
N GLY A 210 21.26 -3.77 33.13
CA GLY A 210 22.01 -4.62 34.05
C GLY A 210 23.42 -4.16 34.45
N ALA A 211 23.86 -2.95 34.03
CA ALA A 211 25.26 -2.55 34.22
C ALA A 211 25.45 -1.14 34.81
N CYS A 212 24.56 -0.68 35.66
CA CYS A 212 24.81 0.50 36.49
C CYS A 212 24.36 0.25 37.91
N GLY A 213 24.80 -0.86 38.45
CA GLY A 213 24.67 -1.22 39.85
C GLY A 213 26.02 -1.27 40.51
N GLU A 214 26.12 -0.62 41.61
CA GLU A 214 27.11 -0.84 42.65
C GLU A 214 28.61 -0.60 42.32
N ARG A 215 28.97 0.68 42.34
CA ARG A 215 30.19 1.02 43.07
C ARG A 215 29.75 1.73 44.35
N SER A 216 29.38 0.89 45.32
CA SER A 216 29.37 1.21 46.73
C SER A 216 30.76 1.70 47.07
N GLY A 217 30.84 2.91 47.56
CA GLY A 217 32.02 3.45 48.15
C GLY A 217 32.34 2.68 49.43
N GLY A 218 33.54 2.16 49.47
CA GLY A 218 34.20 1.80 50.70
C GLY A 218 34.80 3.04 51.34
N ASP A 219 34.39 3.23 52.55
CA ASP A 219 35.05 3.87 53.67
C ASP A 219 36.52 4.28 53.47
N ASP A 220 36.86 5.42 53.97
CA ASP A 220 37.68 5.37 55.20
C ASP A 220 37.61 6.74 55.92
N LEU A 221 37.09 6.65 57.13
CA LEU A 221 37.42 7.50 58.26
C LEU A 221 38.94 7.45 58.50
N ASP A 222 39.61 8.55 58.54
CA ASP A 222 40.69 8.66 59.53
C ASP A 222 40.73 10.09 60.12
N ASP A 223 40.63 10.09 61.41
CA ASP A 223 40.91 11.16 62.31
C ASP A 223 42.32 11.72 62.16
N ARG A 224 42.47 12.96 62.40
CA ARG A 224 43.49 13.63 63.21
C ARG A 224 43.75 15.05 62.77
N GLU A 225 43.53 15.80 63.76
CA GLU A 225 44.02 17.05 64.30
C GLU A 225 43.39 18.32 63.79
#